data_fcf7c2f3ff8289f53a70cc580c9392d3
#
_entry.id   fcf7c2f3ff8289f53a70cc580c9392d3
#
_cell.length_a   1.000
_cell.length_b   1.000
_cell.length_c   1.000
_cell.angle_alpha   90.00
_cell.angle_beta   90.00
_cell.angle_gamma   90.00
#
_symmetry.space_group_name_H-M   'P 1'
#
loop_
_entity.id
_entity.type
_entity.pdbx_description
1 polymer ?
#
loop_
_entity_poly.entity_id
_entity_poly.type
_entity_poly.pdbx_seq_one_letter_code
_entity_poly.pdbx_strand_id
1 'polypeptide(L)' 'MKILQISDTHNQHRQLTDLPAADVIVHCGDFTDNGTEEEVLNFLNWFIELPYSHKIF' A
#
# COMPACT_ATOMS: atom_id res chain seq x y z
N MET A 1 4.26 19.02 -5.16
CA MET A 1 4.34 17.61 -4.69
C MET A 1 2.93 17.06 -4.51
N LYS A 2 2.70 15.85 -5.02
CA LYS A 2 1.42 15.18 -4.84
C LYS A 2 1.58 14.01 -3.89
N ILE A 3 0.66 13.87 -2.95
CA ILE A 3 0.67 12.81 -1.97
C ILE A 3 -0.61 11.98 -2.13
N LEU A 4 -0.45 10.68 -2.34
CA LEU A 4 -1.56 9.75 -2.39
C LEU A 4 -1.66 9.05 -1.05
N GLN A 5 -2.82 9.12 -0.42
CA GLN A 5 -3.08 8.47 0.86
C GLN A 5 -4.06 7.33 0.67
N ILE A 6 -3.69 6.15 1.18
CA ILE A 6 -4.58 4.98 1.20
C ILE A 6 -4.61 4.41 2.61
N SER A 7 -5.64 3.63 2.91
CA SER A 7 -5.75 2.99 4.21
C SER A 7 -6.75 1.83 4.13
N ASP A 8 -6.78 1.02 5.19
CA ASP A 8 -7.80 -0.01 5.38
C ASP A 8 -7.92 -0.97 4.21
N THR A 9 -6.78 -1.37 3.64
CA THR A 9 -6.79 -2.29 2.50
C THR A 9 -7.12 -3.73 2.89
N HIS A 10 -6.94 -4.11 4.16
CA HIS A 10 -7.36 -5.40 4.70
C HIS A 10 -7.02 -6.58 3.78
N ASN A 11 -5.73 -6.66 3.42
CA ASN A 11 -5.23 -7.73 2.54
C ASN A 11 -5.86 -7.75 1.14
N GLN A 12 -6.52 -6.66 0.74
CA GLN A 12 -7.13 -6.53 -0.58
C GLN A 12 -6.38 -5.51 -1.45
N HIS A 13 -5.14 -5.19 -1.08
CA HIS A 13 -4.34 -4.18 -1.75
C HIS A 13 -4.13 -4.48 -3.24
N ARG A 14 -4.04 -5.76 -3.63
CA ARG A 14 -3.83 -6.12 -5.02
C ARG A 14 -5.04 -5.88 -5.91
N GLN A 15 -6.20 -5.57 -5.32
CA GLN A 15 -7.38 -5.15 -6.07
C GLN A 15 -7.33 -3.67 -6.44
N LEU A 16 -6.40 -2.93 -5.86
CA LEU A 16 -6.21 -1.52 -6.18
C LEU A 16 -5.39 -1.42 -7.46
N THR A 17 -6.06 -1.14 -8.56
CA THR A 17 -5.41 -0.90 -9.85
C THR A 17 -5.65 0.55 -10.24
N ASP A 18 -4.94 1.04 -11.25
CA ASP A 18 -5.11 2.40 -11.74
C ASP A 18 -4.93 3.47 -10.66
N LEU A 19 -3.98 3.26 -9.75
CA LEU A 19 -3.66 4.25 -8.74
C LEU A 19 -3.13 5.52 -9.42
N PRO A 20 -3.57 6.70 -8.98
CA PRO A 20 -3.14 7.94 -9.60
C PRO A 20 -1.65 8.19 -9.38
N ALA A 21 -1.05 8.94 -10.30
CA ALA A 21 0.34 9.32 -10.18
C ALA A 21 0.53 10.29 -9.01
N ALA A 22 1.58 10.10 -8.24
CA ALA A 22 1.94 10.97 -7.13
C ALA A 22 3.42 10.84 -6.85
N ASP A 23 3.97 11.72 -6.02
CA ASP A 23 5.36 11.64 -5.63
C ASP A 23 5.54 10.75 -4.42
N VAL A 24 4.54 10.71 -3.54
CA VAL A 24 4.58 9.96 -2.29
C VAL A 24 3.29 9.16 -2.14
N ILE A 25 3.40 7.91 -1.73
CA ILE A 25 2.25 7.12 -1.31
C ILE A 25 2.37 6.86 0.19
N VAL A 26 1.28 7.07 0.91
CA VAL A 26 1.21 6.84 2.37
C VAL A 26 0.10 5.85 2.64
N HIS A 27 0.42 4.77 3.35
CA HIS A 27 -0.58 3.83 3.83
C HIS A 27 -0.77 4.03 5.33
N CYS A 28 -2.00 4.33 5.73
CA CYS A 28 -2.31 4.76 7.10
C CYS A 28 -2.66 3.62 8.06
N GLY A 29 -2.49 2.37 7.63
CA GLY A 29 -2.73 1.23 8.50
C GLY A 29 -3.82 0.30 7.98
N ASP A 30 -4.09 -0.75 8.76
CA ASP A 30 -5.11 -1.75 8.45
C ASP A 30 -4.91 -2.42 7.09
N PHE A 31 -3.68 -2.83 6.80
CA PHE A 31 -3.38 -3.46 5.53
C PHE A 31 -3.50 -4.99 5.55
N THR A 32 -3.83 -5.58 6.70
CA THR A 32 -4.05 -7.02 6.81
C THR A 32 -5.41 -7.29 7.46
N ASP A 33 -5.90 -8.53 7.28
CA ASP A 33 -7.13 -8.96 7.95
C ASP A 33 -6.83 -9.57 9.31
N ASN A 34 -5.88 -10.52 9.36
CA ASN A 34 -5.57 -11.28 10.56
C ASN A 34 -4.19 -10.96 11.14
N GLY A 35 -3.44 -10.09 10.49
CA GLY A 35 -2.13 -9.70 10.96
C GLY A 35 -1.08 -10.79 10.88
N THR A 36 -1.26 -11.78 10.02
CA THR A 36 -0.29 -12.86 9.89
C THR A 36 0.96 -12.36 9.16
N GLU A 37 2.08 -13.04 9.42
CA GLU A 37 3.34 -12.70 8.76
C GLU A 37 3.22 -12.80 7.24
N GLU A 38 2.50 -13.82 6.75
CA GLU A 38 2.29 -14.02 5.33
C GLU A 38 1.53 -12.83 4.71
N GLU A 39 0.51 -12.33 5.39
CA GLU A 39 -0.25 -11.17 4.93
C GLU A 39 0.63 -9.93 4.87
N VAL A 40 1.47 -9.73 5.89
CA VAL A 40 2.37 -8.57 5.94
C VAL A 40 3.36 -8.64 4.78
N LEU A 41 3.97 -9.81 4.54
CA LEU A 41 4.92 -9.96 3.45
C LEU A 41 4.26 -9.75 2.09
N ASN A 42 3.04 -10.22 1.92
CA ASN A 42 2.28 -10.03 0.69
C ASN A 42 2.06 -8.53 0.42
N PHE A 43 1.64 -7.80 1.45
CA PHE A 43 1.43 -6.36 1.34
C PHE A 43 2.75 -5.64 0.99
N LEU A 44 3.82 -5.95 1.71
CA LEU A 44 5.10 -5.28 1.49
C LEU A 44 5.63 -5.53 0.09
N ASN A 45 5.52 -6.76 -0.41
CA ASN A 45 5.98 -7.07 -1.77
C ASN A 45 5.22 -6.27 -2.82
N TRP A 46 3.91 -6.08 -2.63
CA TRP A 46 3.11 -5.24 -3.51
C TRP A 46 3.49 -3.77 -3.38
N PHE A 47 3.62 -3.30 -2.15
CA PHE A 47 3.82 -1.87 -1.86
C PHE A 47 5.15 -1.36 -2.42
N ILE A 48 6.23 -2.13 -2.25
CA ILE A 48 7.54 -1.70 -2.71
C ILE A 48 7.68 -1.70 -4.23
N GLU A 49 6.82 -2.42 -4.94
CA GLU A 49 6.85 -2.44 -6.41
C GLU A 49 6.10 -1.27 -7.04
N LEU A 50 5.36 -0.50 -6.24
CA LEU A 50 4.62 0.64 -6.76
C LEU A 50 5.57 1.73 -7.24
N PRO A 51 5.23 2.41 -8.36
CA PRO A 51 6.14 3.38 -8.99
C PRO A 51 6.12 4.76 -8.35
N TYR A 52 6.26 4.83 -7.03
CA TYR A 52 6.33 6.11 -6.32
C TYR A 52 7.73 6.33 -5.79
N SER A 53 8.19 7.58 -5.79
CA SER A 53 9.52 7.93 -5.33
C SER A 53 9.68 7.69 -3.83
N HIS A 54 8.63 7.92 -3.06
CA HIS A 54 8.65 7.73 -1.62
C HIS A 54 7.43 6.93 -1.20
N LYS A 55 7.64 5.97 -0.29
CA LYS A 55 6.60 5.09 0.21
C LYS A 55 6.66 5.06 1.73
N ILE A 56 5.53 5.34 2.37
CA ILE A 56 5.44 5.42 3.83
C ILE A 56 4.27 4.54 4.28
N PHE A 57 4.50 3.75 5.32
CA PHE A 57 3.45 2.95 5.94
C PHE A 57 3.67 2.79 7.43
#